data_42a192734872d7544a3753aecc46d0b4
#
_entry.id   42a192734872d7544a3753aecc46d0b4
#
_cell.length_a   1.000
_cell.length_b   1.000
_cell.length_c   1.000
_cell.angle_alpha   90.00
_cell.angle_beta   90.00
_cell.angle_gamma   90.00
#
_symmetry.space_group_name_H-M   'P 1'
#
loop_
_entity.id
_entity.type
_entity.pdbx_description
1 polymer ?
#
loop_
_entity_poly.entity_id
_entity_poly.type
_entity_poly.pdbx_seq_one_letter_code
_entity_poly.pdbx_strand_id
1 'polypeptide(L)'
;MAKKQASKKRSWFKRIMRWFFFAWLASMVYLVLCKWMMPPITTTQIGSLLSGDGLKRDYVDWNEIPANIRLAAMASEDQLFPDHDGFDWKSIEKSLSTNPKKKNKKRGAGASTISQQVAKNVFLWQGGGIFKYIRKVPEFYYTFMIELIWGKERILEVYLNVIEMGPGIYGAEAAAQAYFQKPAIALTDTEAALIIACLPNPKRYTVVPQSKFVGWKHRHILRQMHNIADDPDISTLCNAGLTANEKPRKQTHKKG
;
A
#
# COMPACT_ATOMS: atom_id res chain seq x y z
N MET A 1 31.28 17.23 -43.25
CA MET A 1 31.32 16.36 -42.01
C MET A 1 30.12 16.56 -41.09
N ALA A 2 29.56 17.76 -40.93
CA ALA A 2 28.43 18.06 -40.01
C ALA A 2 27.13 17.30 -40.29
N LYS A 3 26.73 17.07 -41.56
CA LYS A 3 25.52 16.32 -41.93
C LYS A 3 25.53 14.84 -41.51
N LYS A 4 26.70 14.18 -41.49
CA LYS A 4 26.84 12.77 -41.07
C LYS A 4 26.72 12.62 -39.57
N GLN A 5 27.17 13.60 -38.77
CA GLN A 5 27.04 13.62 -37.32
C GLN A 5 25.57 13.84 -36.85
N ALA A 6 24.83 14.73 -37.51
CA ALA A 6 23.41 14.99 -37.23
C ALA A 6 22.52 13.75 -37.51
N SER A 7 22.81 13.03 -38.61
CA SER A 7 22.12 11.79 -38.98
C SER A 7 22.33 10.66 -37.95
N LYS A 8 23.56 10.51 -37.40
CA LYS A 8 23.89 9.51 -36.39
C LYS A 8 23.21 9.78 -35.04
N LYS A 9 23.15 11.05 -34.61
CA LYS A 9 22.42 11.50 -33.40
C LYS A 9 20.91 11.25 -33.51
N ARG A 10 20.31 11.53 -34.68
CA ARG A 10 18.88 11.31 -34.93
C ARG A 10 18.51 9.82 -34.94
N SER A 11 19.40 8.94 -35.44
CA SER A 11 19.22 7.48 -35.41
C SER A 11 19.30 6.92 -33.98
N TRP A 12 20.23 7.41 -33.14
CA TRP A 12 20.39 7.01 -31.75
C TRP A 12 19.17 7.42 -30.91
N PHE A 13 18.69 8.67 -31.05
CA PHE A 13 17.49 9.14 -30.38
C PHE A 13 16.25 8.28 -30.70
N LYS A 14 16.04 7.94 -31.98
CA LYS A 14 14.95 7.03 -32.39
C LYS A 14 15.05 5.65 -31.76
N ARG A 15 16.27 5.11 -31.59
CA ARG A 15 16.48 3.83 -30.91
C ARG A 15 16.10 3.92 -29.43
N ILE A 16 16.56 4.95 -28.72
CA ILE A 16 16.20 5.17 -27.31
C ILE A 16 14.68 5.30 -27.15
N MET A 17 14.02 6.15 -27.94
CA MET A 17 12.57 6.31 -27.90
C MET A 17 11.83 5.01 -28.16
N ARG A 18 12.35 4.15 -29.06
CA ARG A 18 11.79 2.82 -29.28
C ARG A 18 11.92 1.91 -28.05
N TRP A 19 13.06 1.91 -27.39
CA TRP A 19 13.26 1.16 -26.16
C TRP A 19 12.36 1.65 -25.01
N PHE A 20 12.21 2.96 -24.87
CA PHE A 20 11.25 3.54 -23.91
C PHE A 20 9.83 3.13 -24.21
N PHE A 21 9.42 3.14 -25.48
CA PHE A 21 8.08 2.71 -25.88
C PHE A 21 7.84 1.23 -25.55
N PHE A 22 8.77 0.33 -25.87
CA PHE A 22 8.62 -1.08 -25.54
C PHE A 22 8.68 -1.35 -24.04
N ALA A 23 9.52 -0.66 -23.29
CA ALA A 23 9.55 -0.75 -21.82
C ALA A 23 8.22 -0.29 -21.21
N TRP A 24 7.68 0.81 -21.70
CA TRP A 24 6.36 1.29 -21.29
C TRP A 24 5.27 0.28 -21.65
N LEU A 25 5.25 -0.25 -22.86
CA LEU A 25 4.28 -1.26 -23.28
C LEU A 25 4.38 -2.53 -22.42
N ALA A 26 5.59 -3.00 -22.16
CA ALA A 26 5.82 -4.14 -21.27
C ALA A 26 5.31 -3.88 -19.84
N SER A 27 5.50 -2.65 -19.32
CA SER A 27 4.99 -2.28 -18.01
C SER A 27 3.46 -2.23 -17.97
N MET A 28 2.80 -1.86 -19.08
CA MET A 28 1.34 -1.90 -19.20
C MET A 28 0.80 -3.33 -19.25
N VAL A 29 1.46 -4.20 -20.02
CA VAL A 29 1.11 -5.62 -20.03
C VAL A 29 1.28 -6.22 -18.63
N TYR A 30 2.38 -5.92 -17.94
CA TYR A 30 2.61 -6.36 -16.57
C TYR A 30 1.53 -5.84 -15.61
N LEU A 31 1.15 -4.56 -15.71
CA LEU A 31 0.08 -4.00 -14.89
C LEU A 31 -1.26 -4.71 -15.13
N VAL A 32 -1.61 -4.99 -16.39
CA VAL A 32 -2.83 -5.72 -16.74
C VAL A 32 -2.79 -7.15 -16.19
N LEU A 33 -1.65 -7.85 -16.31
CA LEU A 33 -1.48 -9.20 -15.76
C LEU A 33 -1.62 -9.21 -14.23
N CYS A 34 -1.10 -8.19 -13.53
CA CYS A 34 -1.23 -8.07 -12.09
C CYS A 34 -2.66 -7.85 -11.59
N LYS A 35 -3.64 -7.65 -12.49
CA LYS A 35 -5.07 -7.69 -12.13
C LYS A 35 -5.49 -9.08 -11.62
N TRP A 36 -4.92 -10.14 -12.20
CA TRP A 36 -5.29 -11.54 -11.89
C TRP A 36 -4.17 -12.33 -11.20
N MET A 37 -2.94 -11.86 -11.31
CA MET A 37 -1.77 -12.53 -10.74
C MET A 37 -1.10 -11.64 -9.70
N MET A 38 -0.67 -12.21 -8.58
CA MET A 38 0.16 -11.46 -7.63
C MET A 38 1.50 -11.08 -8.26
N PRO A 39 2.02 -9.86 -7.98
CA PRO A 39 3.35 -9.47 -8.41
C PRO A 39 4.38 -10.50 -7.92
N PRO A 40 5.13 -11.16 -8.82
CA PRO A 40 6.06 -12.23 -8.42
C PRO A 40 7.16 -11.73 -7.48
N ILE A 41 7.59 -10.49 -7.66
CA ILE A 41 8.50 -9.78 -6.75
C ILE A 41 8.32 -8.27 -6.92
N THR A 42 8.44 -7.53 -5.83
CA THR A 42 8.37 -6.06 -5.86
C THR A 42 9.75 -5.43 -5.68
N THR A 43 9.88 -4.17 -6.06
CA THR A 43 11.16 -3.44 -5.90
C THR A 43 11.57 -3.28 -4.44
N THR A 44 10.58 -3.18 -3.52
CA THR A 44 10.82 -3.17 -2.07
C THR A 44 11.39 -4.49 -1.58
N GLN A 45 10.83 -5.60 -2.05
CA GLN A 45 11.30 -6.95 -1.72
C GLN A 45 12.73 -7.21 -2.23
N ILE A 46 13.04 -6.78 -3.45
CA ILE A 46 14.41 -6.82 -3.97
C ILE A 46 15.34 -5.98 -3.09
N GLY A 47 14.92 -4.78 -2.72
CA GLY A 47 15.69 -3.91 -1.82
C GLY A 47 15.98 -4.58 -0.47
N SER A 48 15.01 -5.30 0.10
CA SER A 48 15.15 -6.04 1.36
C SER A 48 16.17 -7.17 1.26
N LEU A 49 16.14 -7.94 0.16
CA LEU A 49 17.12 -8.97 -0.11
C LEU A 49 18.54 -8.38 -0.22
N LEU A 50 18.68 -7.26 -0.92
CA LEU A 50 19.98 -6.60 -1.11
C LEU A 50 20.52 -5.96 0.18
N SER A 51 19.64 -5.49 1.07
CA SER A 51 20.03 -4.91 2.38
C SER A 51 20.29 -5.95 3.46
N GLY A 52 20.02 -7.24 3.21
CA GLY A 52 20.25 -8.32 4.17
C GLY A 52 19.12 -8.50 5.17
N ASP A 53 17.98 -7.80 5.03
CA ASP A 53 16.81 -7.96 5.90
C ASP A 53 16.07 -9.29 5.64
N GLY A 54 16.40 -9.97 4.52
CA GLY A 54 15.75 -11.20 4.09
C GLY A 54 14.44 -10.95 3.34
N LEU A 55 13.71 -12.04 3.06
CA LEU A 55 12.39 -11.98 2.42
C LEU A 55 11.50 -13.11 2.97
N LYS A 56 10.61 -12.74 3.89
CA LYS A 56 9.52 -13.58 4.37
C LYS A 56 8.24 -13.04 3.77
N ARG A 57 7.60 -13.82 2.92
CA ARG A 57 6.32 -13.49 2.30
C ARG A 57 5.50 -14.74 2.11
N ASP A 58 4.21 -14.61 2.28
CA ASP A 58 3.22 -15.62 1.97
C ASP A 58 2.00 -14.89 1.40
N TYR A 59 1.76 -15.07 0.09
CA TYR A 59 0.66 -14.39 -0.59
C TYR A 59 -0.60 -15.24 -0.46
N VAL A 60 -1.64 -14.60 0.03
CA VAL A 60 -2.95 -15.20 0.23
C VAL A 60 -4.00 -14.52 -0.63
N ASP A 61 -5.01 -15.26 -1.03
CA ASP A 61 -6.13 -14.75 -1.81
C ASP A 61 -7.00 -13.81 -0.98
N TRP A 62 -7.81 -13.02 -1.67
CA TRP A 62 -8.71 -12.06 -1.04
C TRP A 62 -9.54 -12.65 0.10
N ASN A 63 -10.09 -13.86 -0.08
CA ASN A 63 -10.94 -14.52 0.92
C ASN A 63 -10.19 -14.96 2.19
N GLU A 64 -8.88 -15.07 2.13
CA GLU A 64 -8.02 -15.43 3.26
C GLU A 64 -7.51 -14.21 4.04
N ILE A 65 -7.74 -13.00 3.52
CA ILE A 65 -7.44 -11.75 4.19
C ILE A 65 -8.66 -11.33 5.02
N PRO A 66 -8.61 -11.36 6.36
CA PRO A 66 -9.79 -11.12 7.19
C PRO A 66 -10.25 -9.64 7.15
N ALA A 67 -11.56 -9.43 7.39
CA ALA A 67 -12.18 -8.11 7.39
C ALA A 67 -11.48 -7.10 8.33
N ASN A 68 -10.99 -7.57 9.48
CA ASN A 68 -10.38 -6.69 10.47
C ASN A 68 -9.05 -6.08 10.02
N ILE A 69 -8.19 -6.81 9.27
CA ILE A 69 -6.95 -6.21 8.77
C ILE A 69 -7.21 -5.30 7.56
N ARG A 70 -8.23 -5.60 6.73
CA ARG A 70 -8.73 -4.72 5.68
C ARG A 70 -9.19 -3.39 6.29
N LEU A 71 -10.03 -3.46 7.31
CA LEU A 71 -10.54 -2.31 8.06
C LEU A 71 -9.42 -1.53 8.75
N ALA A 72 -8.47 -2.22 9.40
CA ALA A 72 -7.33 -1.58 10.07
C ALA A 72 -6.44 -0.81 9.08
N ALA A 73 -6.21 -1.37 7.89
CA ALA A 73 -5.43 -0.71 6.85
C ALA A 73 -6.11 0.58 6.36
N MET A 74 -7.40 0.52 6.04
CA MET A 74 -8.18 1.71 5.65
C MET A 74 -8.25 2.73 6.81
N ALA A 75 -8.53 2.29 8.02
CA ALA A 75 -8.60 3.15 9.20
C ALA A 75 -7.29 3.90 9.51
N SER A 76 -6.14 3.29 9.20
CA SER A 76 -4.82 3.86 9.47
C SER A 76 -4.28 4.72 8.34
N GLU A 77 -4.45 4.27 7.11
CA GLU A 77 -3.72 4.78 5.95
C GLU A 77 -4.61 5.61 5.02
N ASP A 78 -5.91 5.27 4.89
CA ASP A 78 -6.76 5.85 3.85
C ASP A 78 -8.25 5.63 4.14
N GLN A 79 -8.84 6.48 4.99
CA GLN A 79 -10.23 6.31 5.43
C GLN A 79 -11.26 6.57 4.33
N LEU A 80 -10.86 7.25 3.26
CA LEU A 80 -11.70 7.54 2.09
C LEU A 80 -11.35 6.62 0.91
N PHE A 81 -10.67 5.50 1.17
CA PHE A 81 -10.20 4.60 0.12
C PHE A 81 -11.29 4.15 -0.86
N PRO A 82 -12.54 3.80 -0.44
CA PRO A 82 -13.60 3.45 -1.37
C PRO A 82 -14.08 4.63 -2.22
N ASP A 83 -13.97 5.87 -1.73
CA ASP A 83 -14.66 7.05 -2.25
C ASP A 83 -13.88 7.83 -3.31
N HIS A 84 -12.56 7.59 -3.44
CA HIS A 84 -11.71 8.35 -4.35
C HIS A 84 -11.06 7.48 -5.44
N ASP A 85 -10.74 8.10 -6.57
CA ASP A 85 -10.05 7.45 -7.71
C ASP A 85 -8.52 7.52 -7.56
N GLY A 86 -8.00 7.00 -6.45
CA GLY A 86 -6.57 6.90 -6.17
C GLY A 86 -5.92 8.12 -5.54
N PHE A 87 -6.62 9.28 -5.46
CA PHE A 87 -6.07 10.52 -4.93
C PHE A 87 -7.05 11.19 -3.97
N ASP A 88 -6.66 11.36 -2.72
CA ASP A 88 -7.38 12.23 -1.79
C ASP A 88 -6.98 13.70 -2.01
N TRP A 89 -7.69 14.36 -2.95
CA TRP A 89 -7.44 15.76 -3.32
C TRP A 89 -7.60 16.70 -2.14
N LYS A 90 -8.54 16.44 -1.22
CA LYS A 90 -8.76 17.27 -0.02
C LYS A 90 -7.57 17.20 0.93
N SER A 91 -7.03 16.01 1.17
CA SER A 91 -5.83 15.82 1.98
C SER A 91 -4.57 16.41 1.31
N ILE A 92 -4.46 16.31 -0.01
CA ILE A 92 -3.37 16.95 -0.77
C ILE A 92 -3.43 18.48 -0.63
N GLU A 93 -4.59 19.09 -0.87
CA GLU A 93 -4.79 20.54 -0.73
C GLU A 93 -4.48 21.01 0.70
N LYS A 94 -5.00 20.32 1.71
CA LYS A 94 -4.72 20.60 3.13
C LYS A 94 -3.24 20.47 3.45
N SER A 95 -2.53 19.53 2.87
CA SER A 95 -1.09 19.37 3.07
C SER A 95 -0.27 20.50 2.45
N LEU A 96 -0.73 21.05 1.32
CA LEU A 96 -0.12 22.18 0.63
C LEU A 96 -0.40 23.51 1.34
N SER A 97 -1.61 23.70 1.86
CA SER A 97 -2.04 24.92 2.56
C SER A 97 -1.47 25.04 3.99
N THR A 98 -0.94 23.95 4.54
CA THR A 98 -0.39 23.96 5.90
C THR A 98 0.89 24.80 5.98
N ASN A 99 0.83 25.91 6.71
CA ASN A 99 1.91 26.91 6.83
C ASN A 99 3.23 26.27 7.33
N PRO A 100 4.34 26.40 6.58
CA PRO A 100 5.63 25.81 6.93
C PRO A 100 6.25 26.31 8.22
N LYS A 101 5.76 27.43 8.77
CA LYS A 101 6.26 28.03 10.02
C LYS A 101 5.79 27.34 11.30
N LYS A 102 4.81 26.44 11.25
CA LYS A 102 4.46 25.60 12.42
C LYS A 102 5.42 24.42 12.52
N LYS A 103 6.45 24.57 13.35
CA LYS A 103 7.62 23.69 13.55
C LYS A 103 7.35 22.21 13.85
N ASN A 104 6.11 21.75 14.02
CA ASN A 104 5.78 20.42 14.51
C ASN A 104 4.95 19.53 13.56
N LYS A 105 4.64 19.96 12.33
CA LYS A 105 4.04 19.08 11.33
C LYS A 105 5.03 18.82 10.20
N LYS A 106 5.54 17.60 10.12
CA LYS A 106 6.29 17.13 8.96
C LYS A 106 5.40 17.28 7.72
N ARG A 107 5.83 18.10 6.76
CA ARG A 107 5.18 18.22 5.45
C ARG A 107 5.00 16.84 4.84
N GLY A 108 3.77 16.51 4.41
CA GLY A 108 3.47 15.30 3.64
C GLY A 108 3.41 13.99 4.43
N ALA A 109 3.35 14.03 5.76
CA ALA A 109 3.05 12.83 6.54
C ALA A 109 1.54 12.58 6.49
N GLY A 110 1.10 11.49 5.83
CA GLY A 110 -0.28 11.01 5.83
C GLY A 110 -1.13 11.41 4.60
N ALA A 111 -0.54 11.92 3.51
CA ALA A 111 -1.28 12.30 2.31
C ALA A 111 -1.17 11.29 1.15
N SER A 112 -0.55 10.13 1.36
CA SER A 112 -0.46 9.10 0.32
C SER A 112 -1.53 8.05 0.54
N THR A 113 -2.35 7.80 -0.47
CA THR A 113 -3.42 6.80 -0.47
C THR A 113 -2.88 5.36 -0.55
N ILE A 114 -3.71 4.37 -0.24
CA ILE A 114 -3.38 2.95 -0.43
C ILE A 114 -2.99 2.69 -1.89
N SER A 115 -3.73 3.23 -2.85
CA SER A 115 -3.45 3.08 -4.29
C SER A 115 -2.08 3.64 -4.68
N GLN A 116 -1.70 4.81 -4.17
CA GLN A 116 -0.36 5.38 -4.38
C GLN A 116 0.74 4.51 -3.76
N GLN A 117 0.47 3.89 -2.60
CA GLN A 117 1.43 2.98 -1.98
C GLN A 117 1.61 1.70 -2.80
N VAL A 118 0.53 1.14 -3.36
CA VAL A 118 0.59 -0.01 -4.28
C VAL A 118 1.39 0.35 -5.53
N ALA A 119 1.04 1.44 -6.20
CA ALA A 119 1.74 1.92 -7.39
C ALA A 119 3.25 2.06 -7.15
N LYS A 120 3.62 2.66 -6.03
CA LYS A 120 5.01 2.82 -5.62
C LYS A 120 5.70 1.47 -5.37
N ASN A 121 5.09 0.57 -4.60
CA ASN A 121 5.75 -0.66 -4.16
C ASN A 121 5.87 -1.70 -5.28
N VAL A 122 4.90 -1.76 -6.19
CA VAL A 122 4.86 -2.77 -7.26
C VAL A 122 5.65 -2.33 -8.49
N PHE A 123 5.49 -1.06 -8.93
CA PHE A 123 5.99 -0.62 -10.23
C PHE A 123 7.21 0.28 -10.16
N LEU A 124 7.52 0.88 -8.99
CA LEU A 124 8.54 1.91 -8.89
C LEU A 124 9.64 1.56 -7.91
N TRP A 125 10.77 2.24 -8.07
CA TRP A 125 11.94 2.06 -7.20
C TRP A 125 11.75 2.70 -5.82
N GLN A 126 12.46 2.18 -4.84
CA GLN A 126 12.63 2.83 -3.55
C GLN A 126 13.81 3.79 -3.60
N GLY A 127 13.73 4.90 -2.90
CA GLY A 127 14.83 5.86 -2.85
C GLY A 127 14.47 7.16 -2.15
N GLY A 128 15.51 7.85 -1.68
CA GLY A 128 15.43 9.14 -1.01
C GLY A 128 15.93 10.30 -1.89
N GLY A 129 16.07 11.48 -1.28
CA GLY A 129 16.58 12.67 -1.94
C GLY A 129 15.74 13.13 -3.13
N ILE A 130 16.38 13.58 -4.19
CA ILE A 130 15.73 14.10 -5.40
C ILE A 130 14.92 13.01 -6.13
N PHE A 131 15.36 11.77 -6.09
CA PHE A 131 14.68 10.64 -6.74
C PHE A 131 13.26 10.41 -6.20
N LYS A 132 12.99 10.76 -4.95
CA LYS A 132 11.64 10.73 -4.37
C LYS A 132 10.68 11.69 -5.11
N TYR A 133 11.15 12.85 -5.53
CA TYR A 133 10.31 13.83 -6.23
C TYR A 133 10.12 13.44 -7.70
N ILE A 134 11.17 12.96 -8.37
CA ILE A 134 11.09 12.49 -9.76
C ILE A 134 10.12 11.31 -9.87
N ARG A 135 10.13 10.39 -8.89
CA ARG A 135 9.22 9.25 -8.84
C ARG A 135 7.74 9.65 -8.74
N LYS A 136 7.41 10.82 -8.20
CA LYS A 136 6.00 11.24 -8.05
C LYS A 136 5.24 11.32 -9.38
N VAL A 137 5.90 11.59 -10.49
CA VAL A 137 5.27 11.61 -11.81
C VAL A 137 4.83 10.21 -12.26
N PRO A 138 5.71 9.20 -12.34
CA PRO A 138 5.27 7.84 -12.66
C PRO A 138 4.38 7.22 -11.57
N GLU A 139 4.52 7.59 -10.29
CA GLU A 139 3.62 7.16 -9.22
C GLU A 139 2.18 7.62 -9.49
N PHE A 140 1.98 8.88 -9.90
CA PHE A 140 0.68 9.40 -10.31
C PHE A 140 0.11 8.60 -11.48
N TYR A 141 0.91 8.34 -12.49
CA TYR A 141 0.49 7.59 -13.67
C TYR A 141 0.04 6.15 -13.33
N TYR A 142 0.86 5.39 -12.57
CA TYR A 142 0.50 4.02 -12.19
C TYR A 142 -0.67 3.98 -11.22
N THR A 143 -0.81 4.95 -10.31
CA THR A 143 -1.99 5.06 -9.42
C THR A 143 -3.28 5.18 -10.24
N PHE A 144 -3.30 6.09 -11.21
CA PHE A 144 -4.45 6.25 -12.09
C PHE A 144 -4.75 4.97 -12.88
N MET A 145 -3.73 4.30 -13.41
CA MET A 145 -3.91 3.08 -14.20
C MET A 145 -4.41 1.89 -13.38
N ILE A 146 -3.93 1.70 -12.15
CA ILE A 146 -4.45 0.61 -11.30
C ILE A 146 -5.88 0.86 -10.85
N GLU A 147 -6.27 2.10 -10.53
CA GLU A 147 -7.66 2.43 -10.23
C GLU A 147 -8.59 2.16 -11.42
N LEU A 148 -8.17 2.52 -12.62
CA LEU A 148 -8.95 2.29 -13.83
C LEU A 148 -9.13 0.80 -14.16
N ILE A 149 -8.11 -0.03 -13.87
CA ILE A 149 -8.04 -1.42 -14.37
C ILE A 149 -8.35 -2.46 -13.29
N TRP A 150 -7.89 -2.28 -12.03
CA TRP A 150 -7.95 -3.33 -11.01
C TRP A 150 -9.22 -3.31 -10.17
N GLY A 151 -9.68 -2.12 -9.77
CA GLY A 151 -10.74 -1.93 -8.77
C GLY A 151 -10.25 -2.04 -7.32
N LYS A 152 -11.07 -1.59 -6.38
CA LYS A 152 -10.71 -1.39 -4.97
C LYS A 152 -10.33 -2.69 -4.24
N GLU A 153 -11.09 -3.76 -4.43
CA GLU A 153 -10.79 -5.05 -3.82
C GLU A 153 -9.38 -5.52 -4.22
N ARG A 154 -9.08 -5.52 -5.52
CA ARG A 154 -7.77 -5.96 -6.01
C ARG A 154 -6.63 -5.07 -5.54
N ILE A 155 -6.83 -3.76 -5.49
CA ILE A 155 -5.82 -2.84 -4.98
C ILE A 155 -5.52 -3.13 -3.51
N LEU A 156 -6.55 -3.32 -2.68
CA LEU A 156 -6.39 -3.62 -1.26
C LEU A 156 -5.79 -5.01 -1.02
N GLU A 157 -6.18 -6.00 -1.81
CA GLU A 157 -5.60 -7.34 -1.79
C GLU A 157 -4.09 -7.32 -2.08
N VAL A 158 -3.69 -6.67 -3.17
CA VAL A 158 -2.27 -6.52 -3.51
C VAL A 158 -1.55 -5.73 -2.43
N TYR A 159 -2.14 -4.64 -1.92
CA TYR A 159 -1.57 -3.86 -0.81
C TYR A 159 -1.22 -4.74 0.39
N LEU A 160 -2.20 -5.48 0.90
CA LEU A 160 -2.06 -6.31 2.10
C LEU A 160 -1.14 -7.53 1.90
N ASN A 161 -0.82 -7.89 0.67
CA ASN A 161 0.16 -8.92 0.34
C ASN A 161 1.59 -8.39 0.14
N VAL A 162 1.76 -7.16 -0.39
CA VAL A 162 3.08 -6.69 -0.82
C VAL A 162 3.72 -5.65 0.09
N ILE A 163 2.96 -5.05 1.03
CA ILE A 163 3.50 -4.03 1.92
C ILE A 163 4.45 -4.64 2.96
N GLU A 164 5.56 -3.96 3.26
CA GLU A 164 6.48 -4.35 4.33
C GLU A 164 5.83 -4.10 5.69
N MET A 165 5.72 -5.14 6.52
CA MET A 165 5.12 -5.13 7.86
C MET A 165 6.13 -5.42 8.97
N GLY A 166 7.41 -5.50 8.63
CA GLY A 166 8.55 -5.69 9.50
C GLY A 166 9.81 -5.86 8.67
N PRO A 167 11.02 -5.87 9.25
CA PRO A 167 12.25 -6.06 8.50
C PRO A 167 12.20 -7.37 7.69
N GLY A 168 12.11 -7.26 6.36
CA GLY A 168 12.01 -8.40 5.46
C GLY A 168 10.71 -9.20 5.52
N ILE A 169 9.67 -8.72 6.24
CA ILE A 169 8.36 -9.38 6.35
C ILE A 169 7.35 -8.63 5.49
N TYR A 170 6.75 -9.34 4.53
CA TYR A 170 5.85 -8.77 3.53
C TYR A 170 4.50 -9.46 3.51
N GLY A 171 3.46 -8.67 3.70
CA GLY A 171 2.07 -9.09 3.66
C GLY A 171 1.51 -9.56 5.00
N ALA A 172 0.17 -9.60 5.04
CA ALA A 172 -0.59 -9.87 6.25
C ALA A 172 -0.37 -11.28 6.80
N GLU A 173 -0.32 -12.29 5.93
CA GLU A 173 -0.10 -13.69 6.34
C GLU A 173 1.29 -13.88 6.93
N ALA A 174 2.34 -13.43 6.24
CA ALA A 174 3.70 -13.53 6.75
C ALA A 174 3.88 -12.77 8.07
N ALA A 175 3.21 -11.63 8.26
CA ALA A 175 3.23 -10.86 9.50
C ALA A 175 2.49 -11.58 10.64
N ALA A 176 1.30 -12.18 10.37
CA ALA A 176 0.54 -12.95 11.33
C ALA A 176 1.33 -14.16 11.83
N GLN A 177 1.97 -14.89 10.93
CA GLN A 177 2.83 -16.03 11.28
C GLN A 177 4.07 -15.58 12.08
N ALA A 178 4.73 -14.49 11.64
CA ALA A 178 5.96 -14.03 12.29
C ALA A 178 5.74 -13.48 13.70
N TYR A 179 4.63 -12.80 13.94
CA TYR A 179 4.36 -12.11 15.20
C TYR A 179 3.47 -12.88 16.16
N PHE A 180 2.52 -13.65 15.64
CA PHE A 180 1.49 -14.30 16.44
C PHE A 180 1.39 -15.81 16.24
N GLN A 181 2.19 -16.39 15.32
CA GLN A 181 2.28 -17.85 15.05
C GLN A 181 0.91 -18.44 14.66
N LYS A 182 0.13 -17.70 13.89
CA LYS A 182 -1.19 -18.10 13.39
C LYS A 182 -1.48 -17.52 12.01
N PRO A 183 -2.42 -18.09 11.24
CA PRO A 183 -2.81 -17.55 9.95
C PRO A 183 -3.51 -16.20 10.09
N ALA A 184 -3.40 -15.36 9.05
CA ALA A 184 -4.00 -14.02 9.04
C ALA A 184 -5.51 -14.05 9.31
N ILE A 185 -6.23 -15.04 8.79
CA ILE A 185 -7.68 -15.21 9.01
C ILE A 185 -8.06 -15.32 10.49
N ALA A 186 -7.13 -15.75 11.36
CA ALA A 186 -7.34 -15.88 12.81
C ALA A 186 -6.91 -14.66 13.61
N LEU A 187 -6.50 -13.54 12.96
CA LEU A 187 -6.15 -12.31 13.66
C LEU A 187 -7.35 -11.70 14.37
N THR A 188 -7.13 -11.23 15.58
CA THR A 188 -8.07 -10.36 16.28
C THR A 188 -7.94 -8.90 15.81
N ASP A 189 -8.93 -8.05 16.07
CA ASP A 189 -8.87 -6.62 15.73
C ASP A 189 -7.63 -5.94 16.34
N THR A 190 -7.28 -6.33 17.57
CA THR A 190 -6.09 -5.78 18.26
C THR A 190 -4.80 -6.17 17.56
N GLU A 191 -4.66 -7.44 17.13
CA GLU A 191 -3.47 -7.92 16.44
C GLU A 191 -3.37 -7.33 15.02
N ALA A 192 -4.48 -7.23 14.30
CA ALA A 192 -4.55 -6.52 13.02
C ALA A 192 -4.10 -5.06 13.16
N ALA A 193 -4.61 -4.35 14.18
CA ALA A 193 -4.22 -2.97 14.46
C ALA A 193 -2.74 -2.84 14.87
N LEU A 194 -2.17 -3.83 15.59
CA LEU A 194 -0.75 -3.85 15.96
C LEU A 194 0.14 -4.00 14.71
N ILE A 195 -0.19 -4.94 13.80
CA ILE A 195 0.53 -5.11 12.54
C ILE A 195 0.49 -3.82 11.73
N ILE A 196 -0.70 -3.26 11.50
CA ILE A 196 -0.86 -2.04 10.70
C ILE A 196 -0.17 -0.83 11.36
N ALA A 197 -0.05 -0.79 12.67
CA ALA A 197 0.61 0.31 13.36
C ALA A 197 2.10 0.46 13.03
N CYS A 198 2.78 -0.58 12.54
CA CYS A 198 4.20 -0.51 12.18
C CYS A 198 4.45 0.15 10.81
N LEU A 199 3.45 0.23 9.91
CA LEU A 199 3.60 0.62 8.50
C LEU A 199 4.31 1.96 8.24
N PRO A 200 4.21 3.00 9.08
CA PRO A 200 4.94 4.24 8.85
C PRO A 200 6.46 4.08 8.78
N ASN A 201 7.01 3.08 9.47
CA ASN A 201 8.42 2.67 9.38
C ASN A 201 8.60 1.25 9.93
N PRO A 202 8.31 0.20 9.15
CA PRO A 202 8.27 -1.18 9.62
C PRO A 202 9.65 -1.71 10.07
N LYS A 203 10.73 -1.12 9.59
CA LYS A 203 12.10 -1.45 10.03
C LYS A 203 12.45 -0.87 11.40
N ARG A 204 11.72 0.15 11.87
CA ARG A 204 11.96 0.83 13.13
C ARG A 204 10.90 0.51 14.20
N TYR A 205 9.65 0.39 13.78
CA TYR A 205 8.51 0.23 14.66
C TYR A 205 8.16 -1.25 14.80
N THR A 206 8.69 -1.89 15.85
CA THR A 206 8.51 -3.33 16.08
C THR A 206 7.14 -3.64 16.67
N VAL A 207 6.54 -4.73 16.19
CA VAL A 207 5.28 -5.28 16.69
C VAL A 207 5.57 -6.18 17.89
N VAL A 208 6.55 -7.07 17.77
CA VAL A 208 7.01 -7.96 18.85
C VAL A 208 8.55 -7.92 18.88
N PRO A 209 9.18 -7.49 20.01
CA PRO A 209 8.57 -6.83 21.17
C PRO A 209 7.92 -5.50 20.77
N GLN A 210 6.80 -5.15 21.42
CA GLN A 210 6.03 -3.97 21.07
C GLN A 210 6.77 -2.67 21.38
N SER A 211 7.04 -1.87 20.33
CA SER A 211 7.62 -0.54 20.48
C SER A 211 6.60 0.47 21.05
N LYS A 212 7.08 1.53 21.75
CA LYS A 212 6.23 2.59 22.29
C LYS A 212 5.32 3.23 21.24
N PHE A 213 5.83 3.41 20.02
CA PHE A 213 5.07 3.96 18.90
C PHE A 213 3.92 3.04 18.49
N VAL A 214 4.18 1.75 18.29
CA VAL A 214 3.15 0.75 17.93
C VAL A 214 2.11 0.67 19.05
N GLY A 215 2.52 0.66 20.32
CA GLY A 215 1.62 0.66 21.47
C GLY A 215 0.70 1.89 21.58
N TRP A 216 1.12 3.05 21.08
CA TRP A 216 0.29 4.24 20.98
C TRP A 216 -0.58 4.21 19.70
N LYS A 217 0.01 3.90 18.54
CA LYS A 217 -0.65 3.97 17.23
C LYS A 217 -1.78 2.95 17.10
N HIS A 218 -1.60 1.69 17.59
CA HIS A 218 -2.65 0.67 17.46
C HIS A 218 -3.94 1.06 18.17
N ARG A 219 -3.87 1.72 19.37
CA ARG A 219 -5.05 2.22 20.08
C ARG A 219 -5.79 3.29 19.29
N HIS A 220 -5.05 4.12 18.54
CA HIS A 220 -5.64 5.07 17.63
C HIS A 220 -6.32 4.37 16.46
N ILE A 221 -5.67 3.35 15.87
CA ILE A 221 -6.24 2.56 14.79
C ILE A 221 -7.53 1.87 15.23
N LEU A 222 -7.56 1.21 16.39
CA LEU A 222 -8.78 0.57 16.90
C LEU A 222 -9.96 1.54 17.03
N ARG A 223 -9.70 2.77 17.51
CA ARG A 223 -10.75 3.80 17.54
C ARG A 223 -11.21 4.22 16.15
N GLN A 224 -10.29 4.35 15.19
CA GLN A 224 -10.65 4.68 13.82
C GLN A 224 -11.40 3.52 13.14
N MET A 225 -11.01 2.27 13.36
CA MET A 225 -11.76 1.10 12.89
C MET A 225 -13.22 1.16 13.36
N HIS A 226 -13.42 1.45 14.66
CA HIS A 226 -14.78 1.60 15.21
C HIS A 226 -15.56 2.76 14.56
N ASN A 227 -14.89 3.89 14.30
CA ASN A 227 -15.54 5.08 13.74
C ASN A 227 -16.00 4.89 12.29
N ILE A 228 -15.29 4.05 11.50
CA ILE A 228 -15.58 3.87 10.07
C ILE A 228 -16.24 2.52 9.75
N ALA A 229 -16.41 1.62 10.74
CA ALA A 229 -16.95 0.28 10.52
C ALA A 229 -18.37 0.26 9.97
N ASP A 230 -19.17 1.26 10.33
CA ASP A 230 -20.59 1.39 9.93
C ASP A 230 -20.76 2.13 8.60
N ASP A 231 -19.67 2.61 7.99
CA ASP A 231 -19.71 3.20 6.65
C ASP A 231 -20.07 2.12 5.63
N PRO A 232 -21.11 2.33 4.77
CA PRO A 232 -21.61 1.29 3.86
C PRO A 232 -20.57 0.82 2.85
N ASP A 233 -19.74 1.72 2.30
CA ASP A 233 -18.78 1.40 1.25
C ASP A 233 -17.57 0.67 1.86
N ILE A 234 -17.11 1.09 3.03
CA ILE A 234 -16.07 0.40 3.81
C ILE A 234 -16.55 -0.98 4.25
N SER A 235 -17.77 -1.07 4.81
CA SER A 235 -18.35 -2.35 5.24
C SER A 235 -18.51 -3.33 4.08
N THR A 236 -18.95 -2.85 2.92
CA THR A 236 -19.08 -3.67 1.71
C THR A 236 -17.71 -4.21 1.29
N LEU A 237 -16.70 -3.36 1.20
CA LEU A 237 -15.34 -3.76 0.81
C LEU A 237 -14.69 -4.71 1.85
N CYS A 238 -14.88 -4.46 3.15
CA CYS A 238 -14.35 -5.33 4.20
C CYS A 238 -14.96 -6.73 4.18
N ASN A 239 -16.26 -6.85 3.87
CA ASN A 239 -16.99 -8.13 3.91
C ASN A 239 -17.10 -8.82 2.55
N ALA A 240 -16.57 -8.24 1.49
CA ALA A 240 -16.53 -8.83 0.17
C ALA A 240 -15.77 -10.19 0.20
N GLY A 241 -16.36 -11.22 -0.38
CA GLY A 241 -15.76 -12.54 -0.48
C GLY A 241 -15.75 -13.38 0.81
N LEU A 242 -16.12 -12.85 1.97
CA LEU A 242 -16.18 -13.60 3.21
C LEU A 242 -17.46 -14.45 3.27
N THR A 243 -17.33 -15.69 3.75
CA THR A 243 -18.49 -16.56 4.00
C THR A 243 -19.33 -16.05 5.19
N ALA A 244 -20.58 -16.51 5.30
CA ALA A 244 -21.48 -16.09 6.38
C ALA A 244 -20.92 -16.36 7.80
N ASN A 245 -20.05 -17.38 7.94
CA ASN A 245 -19.42 -17.74 9.21
C ASN A 245 -18.20 -16.86 9.57
N GLU A 246 -17.62 -16.18 8.59
CA GLU A 246 -16.44 -15.35 8.73
C GLU A 246 -16.78 -13.84 8.85
N LYS A 247 -18.05 -13.50 8.60
CA LYS A 247 -18.51 -12.10 8.77
C LYS A 247 -18.54 -11.73 10.25
N PRO A 248 -18.05 -10.55 10.64
CA PRO A 248 -18.08 -10.11 12.02
C PRO A 248 -19.55 -10.10 12.53
N ARG A 249 -19.78 -10.65 13.73
CA ARG A 249 -21.08 -10.58 14.38
C ARG A 249 -21.42 -9.10 14.63
N LYS A 250 -22.55 -8.63 14.07
CA LYS A 250 -23.09 -7.30 14.41
C LYS A 250 -23.21 -7.21 15.93
N GLN A 251 -22.44 -6.32 16.55
CA GLN A 251 -22.64 -6.00 17.95
C GLN A 251 -24.00 -5.29 18.07
N THR A 252 -25.02 -6.03 18.52
CA THR A 252 -26.29 -5.41 18.89
C THR A 252 -26.05 -4.62 20.15
N HIS A 253 -25.86 -3.31 20.00
CA HIS A 253 -25.97 -2.40 21.15
C HIS A 253 -27.42 -2.47 21.65
N LYS A 254 -27.63 -3.24 22.73
CA LYS A 254 -28.81 -3.04 23.58
C LYS A 254 -28.68 -1.64 24.17
N LYS A 255 -29.50 -0.72 23.66
CA LYS A 255 -29.79 0.52 24.40
C LYS A 255 -30.46 0.10 25.70
N GLY A 256 -29.77 0.18 26.81
CA GLY A 256 -30.30 0.21 28.14
C GLY A 256 -30.41 1.64 28.58
#